data_73a04f128caa18424518dbc355970538
#
_entry.id   73a04f128caa18424518dbc355970538
#
_cell.length_a   1.000
_cell.length_b   1.000
_cell.length_c   1.000
_cell.angle_alpha   90.00
_cell.angle_beta   90.00
_cell.angle_gamma   90.00
#
_symmetry.space_group_name_H-M   'P 1'
#
loop_
_entity.id
_entity.type
_entity.pdbx_description
1 polymer ?
#
loop_
_entity_poly.entity_id
_entity_poly.type
_entity_poly.pdbx_seq_one_letter_code
_entity_poly.pdbx_strand_id
1 'polypeptide(L)'
;MQAESTAPLVAGYDGLIVDADGVLFRGPQVVDHAVDALTWVSREAHRMWGVVTNNAAHSPSAVAAKLQSLGYALDAEQVITSPQGAATYLRQHGIDGGARVLVVGGPGIDDALREAGFEPVREDGPGVVALVQGFGPDLRWADLAQAAYAVQRGAMWVATNADLTLPTAEGLAPGNGSMVLAVANATGRMPDAITGKPEPLLMQVAAQRWGLQRPLVLGDRIDTDIRGGNRAGMDTLLVLTGVTDLDQVGALVDAPPEDRPTYIAHDLRALMHPASRSLLADVTGESGEDLLSRLRRSLAQAWAD
;
A
#
# COMPACT_ATOMS: atom_id res chain seq x y z
N MET A 1 -7.14 1.70 35.72
CA MET A 1 -7.36 0.36 35.16
C MET A 1 -8.57 0.48 34.24
N GLN A 2 -8.37 0.71 32.95
CA GLN A 2 -9.44 0.57 31.97
C GLN A 2 -9.68 -0.93 31.81
N ALA A 3 -10.94 -1.35 31.89
CA ALA A 3 -11.31 -2.75 31.63
C ALA A 3 -10.80 -3.11 30.21
N GLU A 4 -10.01 -4.17 30.08
CA GLU A 4 -9.61 -4.71 28.80
C GLU A 4 -10.90 -5.02 28.01
N SER A 5 -11.01 -4.48 26.82
CA SER A 5 -12.14 -4.75 25.94
C SER A 5 -12.12 -6.22 25.57
N THR A 6 -13.19 -6.95 25.87
CA THR A 6 -13.36 -8.36 25.43
C THR A 6 -13.83 -8.46 23.98
N ALA A 7 -14.09 -7.34 23.32
CA ALA A 7 -14.52 -7.32 21.92
C ALA A 7 -13.34 -7.57 20.96
N PRO A 8 -13.58 -8.25 19.83
CA PRO A 8 -12.58 -8.43 18.80
C PRO A 8 -11.98 -7.09 18.32
N LEU A 9 -10.70 -7.10 17.91
CA LEU A 9 -10.01 -5.89 17.43
C LEU A 9 -10.82 -5.15 16.36
N VAL A 10 -11.34 -5.88 15.38
CA VAL A 10 -12.10 -5.31 14.27
C VAL A 10 -13.37 -4.57 14.71
N ALA A 11 -13.93 -4.89 15.88
CA ALA A 11 -15.13 -4.22 16.37
C ALA A 11 -14.96 -2.72 16.63
N GLY A 12 -13.72 -2.27 16.83
CA GLY A 12 -13.37 -0.85 16.99
C GLY A 12 -13.34 -0.05 15.69
N TYR A 13 -13.54 -0.69 14.53
CA TYR A 13 -13.37 -0.08 13.21
C TYR A 13 -14.60 -0.30 12.33
N ASP A 14 -14.82 0.58 11.36
CA ASP A 14 -15.94 0.49 10.43
C ASP A 14 -15.58 -0.26 9.14
N GLY A 15 -14.28 -0.47 8.87
CA GLY A 15 -13.78 -1.28 7.76
C GLY A 15 -12.27 -1.45 7.79
N LEU A 16 -11.75 -2.23 6.86
CA LEU A 16 -10.33 -2.54 6.76
C LEU A 16 -9.77 -2.10 5.39
N ILE A 17 -8.58 -1.50 5.43
CA ILE A 17 -7.75 -1.20 4.25
C ILE A 17 -6.56 -2.14 4.32
N VAL A 18 -6.46 -3.09 3.39
CA VAL A 18 -5.55 -4.23 3.47
C VAL A 18 -4.50 -4.14 2.35
N ASP A 19 -3.21 -4.25 2.68
CA ASP A 19 -2.20 -4.49 1.65
C ASP A 19 -2.34 -5.92 1.07
N ALA A 20 -1.79 -6.13 -0.12
CA ALA A 20 -1.92 -7.39 -0.84
C ALA A 20 -0.74 -8.34 -0.60
N ASP A 21 0.47 -7.92 -1.02
CA ASP A 21 1.67 -8.74 -0.96
C ASP A 21 2.17 -8.82 0.49
N GLY A 22 2.47 -10.04 0.97
CA GLY A 22 2.90 -10.25 2.36
C GLY A 22 1.76 -10.34 3.38
N VAL A 23 0.55 -9.85 3.06
CA VAL A 23 -0.63 -9.87 3.92
C VAL A 23 -1.65 -10.92 3.46
N LEU A 24 -1.98 -10.91 2.16
CA LEU A 24 -2.96 -11.83 1.57
C LEU A 24 -2.29 -13.00 0.85
N PHE A 25 -1.17 -12.75 0.20
CA PHE A 25 -0.39 -13.78 -0.50
C PHE A 25 1.10 -13.45 -0.49
N ARG A 26 1.94 -14.46 -0.76
CA ARG A 26 3.38 -14.35 -1.03
C ARG A 26 3.69 -15.11 -2.31
N GLY A 27 4.02 -14.38 -3.37
CA GLY A 27 4.16 -14.96 -4.70
C GLY A 27 2.87 -15.68 -5.14
N PRO A 28 2.88 -17.01 -5.40
CA PRO A 28 1.69 -17.77 -5.74
C PRO A 28 0.90 -18.32 -4.53
N GLN A 29 1.41 -18.19 -3.31
CA GLN A 29 0.86 -18.83 -2.12
C GLN A 29 0.02 -17.86 -1.29
N VAL A 30 -1.14 -18.34 -0.83
CA VAL A 30 -1.97 -17.63 0.15
C VAL A 30 -1.23 -17.55 1.48
N VAL A 31 -1.38 -16.44 2.19
CA VAL A 31 -0.94 -16.31 3.58
C VAL A 31 -1.88 -17.13 4.47
N ASP A 32 -1.30 -17.92 5.35
CA ASP A 32 -2.05 -18.79 6.26
C ASP A 32 -3.08 -17.98 7.07
N HIS A 33 -4.27 -18.53 7.22
CA HIS A 33 -5.40 -17.96 7.95
C HIS A 33 -5.99 -16.64 7.38
N ALA A 34 -5.42 -16.03 6.34
CA ALA A 34 -5.89 -14.74 5.84
C ALA A 34 -7.28 -14.84 5.21
N VAL A 35 -7.56 -15.89 4.42
CA VAL A 35 -8.89 -16.11 3.82
C VAL A 35 -9.95 -16.30 4.91
N ASP A 36 -9.67 -17.13 5.92
CA ASP A 36 -10.62 -17.42 6.99
C ASP A 36 -10.91 -16.16 7.83
N ALA A 37 -9.86 -15.40 8.19
CA ALA A 37 -10.00 -14.17 8.96
C ALA A 37 -10.84 -13.12 8.24
N LEU A 38 -10.58 -12.86 6.94
CA LEU A 38 -11.35 -11.87 6.18
C LEU A 38 -12.77 -12.36 5.84
N THR A 39 -12.96 -13.67 5.69
CA THR A 39 -14.30 -14.26 5.58
C THR A 39 -15.10 -14.02 6.86
N TRP A 40 -14.48 -14.24 8.01
CA TRP A 40 -15.10 -13.98 9.30
C TRP A 40 -15.40 -12.48 9.48
N VAL A 41 -14.46 -11.59 9.12
CA VAL A 41 -14.68 -10.13 9.16
C VAL A 41 -15.91 -9.72 8.38
N SER A 42 -16.11 -10.27 7.18
CA SER A 42 -17.28 -9.96 6.35
C SER A 42 -18.58 -10.55 6.90
N ARG A 43 -18.55 -11.81 7.31
CA ARG A 43 -19.78 -12.59 7.64
C ARG A 43 -20.24 -12.42 9.08
N GLU A 44 -19.29 -12.42 10.03
CA GLU A 44 -19.61 -12.42 11.46
C GLU A 44 -19.47 -11.01 12.06
N ALA A 45 -18.41 -10.29 11.70
CA ALA A 45 -18.22 -8.93 12.18
C ALA A 45 -18.98 -7.88 11.36
N HIS A 46 -19.50 -8.24 10.19
CA HIS A 46 -20.22 -7.35 9.27
C HIS A 46 -19.41 -6.07 8.94
N ARG A 47 -18.12 -6.24 8.68
CA ARG A 47 -17.23 -5.14 8.27
C ARG A 47 -16.81 -5.36 6.82
N MET A 48 -16.82 -4.25 6.06
CA MET A 48 -16.23 -4.25 4.73
C MET A 48 -14.70 -4.28 4.84
N TRP A 49 -14.06 -4.85 3.86
CA TRP A 49 -12.63 -4.72 3.67
C TRP A 49 -12.32 -4.54 2.18
N GLY A 50 -11.20 -3.91 1.88
CA GLY A 50 -10.73 -3.75 0.52
C GLY A 50 -9.21 -3.65 0.48
N VAL A 51 -8.67 -3.76 -0.72
CA VAL A 51 -7.23 -3.86 -0.98
C VAL A 51 -6.68 -2.56 -1.51
N VAL A 52 -5.56 -2.11 -0.93
CA VAL A 52 -4.77 -0.96 -1.42
C VAL A 52 -3.36 -1.43 -1.74
N THR A 53 -2.95 -1.34 -3.01
CA THR A 53 -1.65 -1.83 -3.46
C THR A 53 -0.85 -0.80 -4.25
N ASN A 54 0.49 -0.81 -4.08
CA ASN A 54 1.43 -0.05 -4.91
C ASN A 54 1.61 -0.62 -6.32
N ASN A 55 1.00 -1.78 -6.61
CA ASN A 55 1.10 -2.41 -7.92
C ASN A 55 0.49 -1.51 -9.00
N ALA A 56 1.29 -1.16 -10.00
CA ALA A 56 0.88 -0.35 -11.15
C ALA A 56 0.73 -1.16 -12.44
N ALA A 57 1.14 -2.44 -12.44
CA ALA A 57 1.13 -3.27 -13.63
C ALA A 57 -0.25 -3.83 -13.97
N HIS A 58 -1.13 -3.97 -12.97
CA HIS A 58 -2.42 -4.63 -13.12
C HIS A 58 -3.57 -3.69 -12.79
N SER A 59 -4.70 -3.87 -13.52
CA SER A 59 -5.96 -3.20 -13.21
C SER A 59 -6.59 -3.75 -11.92
N PRO A 60 -7.51 -3.01 -11.26
CA PRO A 60 -8.26 -3.49 -10.10
C PRO A 60 -8.96 -4.82 -10.36
N SER A 61 -9.53 -5.01 -11.55
CA SER A 61 -10.21 -6.26 -11.95
C SER A 61 -9.22 -7.44 -12.04
N ALA A 62 -8.01 -7.21 -12.56
CA ALA A 62 -6.99 -8.26 -12.63
C ALA A 62 -6.47 -8.65 -11.23
N VAL A 63 -6.30 -7.67 -10.33
CA VAL A 63 -5.95 -7.93 -8.93
C VAL A 63 -7.07 -8.69 -8.22
N ALA A 64 -8.32 -8.27 -8.38
CA ALA A 64 -9.48 -8.96 -7.81
C ALA A 64 -9.58 -10.40 -8.31
N ALA A 65 -9.44 -10.64 -9.62
CA ALA A 65 -9.47 -11.98 -10.20
C ALA A 65 -8.36 -12.89 -9.64
N LYS A 66 -7.14 -12.36 -9.46
CA LYS A 66 -6.05 -13.09 -8.79
C LYS A 66 -6.45 -13.46 -7.36
N LEU A 67 -6.96 -12.53 -6.56
CA LEU A 67 -7.35 -12.77 -5.18
C LEU A 67 -8.53 -13.76 -5.09
N GLN A 68 -9.51 -13.67 -5.99
CA GLN A 68 -10.62 -14.63 -6.09
C GLN A 68 -10.10 -16.04 -6.39
N SER A 69 -9.10 -16.19 -7.27
CA SER A 69 -8.48 -17.49 -7.55
C SER A 69 -7.74 -18.09 -6.34
N LEU A 70 -7.36 -17.23 -5.37
CA LEU A 70 -6.75 -17.61 -4.10
C LEU A 70 -7.78 -17.85 -2.98
N GLY A 71 -9.09 -17.72 -3.26
CA GLY A 71 -10.17 -18.00 -2.32
C GLY A 71 -10.75 -16.79 -1.60
N TYR A 72 -10.30 -15.57 -1.90
CA TYR A 72 -10.87 -14.35 -1.32
C TYR A 72 -12.19 -13.96 -2.01
N ALA A 73 -13.17 -13.54 -1.22
CA ALA A 73 -14.45 -13.03 -1.73
C ALA A 73 -14.42 -11.49 -1.75
N LEU A 74 -14.04 -10.90 -2.89
CA LEU A 74 -14.04 -9.47 -3.11
C LEU A 74 -14.28 -9.16 -4.59
N ASP A 75 -14.75 -7.94 -4.87
CA ASP A 75 -14.95 -7.42 -6.22
C ASP A 75 -13.90 -6.36 -6.58
N ALA A 76 -13.85 -5.97 -7.86
CA ALA A 76 -12.89 -4.97 -8.35
C ALA A 76 -13.07 -3.60 -7.67
N GLU A 77 -14.28 -3.25 -7.24
CA GLU A 77 -14.60 -2.02 -6.51
C GLU A 77 -13.93 -1.96 -5.13
N GLN A 78 -13.57 -3.12 -4.58
CA GLN A 78 -12.83 -3.25 -3.33
C GLN A 78 -11.30 -3.24 -3.52
N VAL A 79 -10.83 -2.91 -4.72
CA VAL A 79 -9.39 -2.82 -5.02
C VAL A 79 -9.05 -1.41 -5.46
N ILE A 80 -8.04 -0.82 -4.83
CA ILE A 80 -7.44 0.45 -5.23
C ILE A 80 -5.96 0.23 -5.50
N THR A 81 -5.55 0.65 -6.69
CA THR A 81 -4.16 0.56 -7.16
C THR A 81 -3.51 1.94 -7.21
N SER A 82 -2.20 2.00 -7.17
CA SER A 82 -1.47 3.27 -7.21
C SER A 82 -1.73 4.11 -8.48
N PRO A 83 -2.01 3.56 -9.68
CA PRO A 83 -2.48 4.33 -10.82
C PRO A 83 -3.79 5.10 -10.60
N GLN A 84 -4.75 4.54 -9.85
CA GLN A 84 -5.98 5.26 -9.51
C GLN A 84 -5.70 6.45 -8.59
N GLY A 85 -4.71 6.32 -7.69
CA GLY A 85 -4.20 7.46 -6.91
C GLY A 85 -3.62 8.56 -7.81
N ALA A 86 -2.83 8.18 -8.83
CA ALA A 86 -2.27 9.14 -9.78
C ALA A 86 -3.37 9.87 -10.58
N ALA A 87 -4.36 9.14 -11.07
CA ALA A 87 -5.50 9.73 -11.77
C ALA A 87 -6.31 10.70 -10.87
N THR A 88 -6.51 10.33 -9.60
CA THR A 88 -7.15 11.19 -8.60
C THR A 88 -6.34 12.45 -8.35
N TYR A 89 -5.02 12.32 -8.19
CA TYR A 89 -4.12 13.46 -8.00
C TYR A 89 -4.21 14.46 -9.16
N LEU A 90 -4.15 13.98 -10.42
CA LEU A 90 -4.28 14.83 -11.61
C LEU A 90 -5.58 15.63 -11.60
N ARG A 91 -6.71 14.99 -11.26
CA ARG A 91 -8.01 15.66 -11.15
C ARG A 91 -8.00 16.76 -10.09
N GLN A 92 -7.47 16.45 -8.90
CA GLN A 92 -7.41 17.39 -7.78
C GLN A 92 -6.52 18.60 -8.08
N HIS A 93 -5.55 18.47 -9.02
CA HIS A 93 -4.63 19.53 -9.42
C HIS A 93 -5.00 20.18 -10.75
N GLY A 94 -6.26 20.09 -11.15
CA GLY A 94 -6.83 20.89 -12.24
C GLY A 94 -6.53 20.34 -13.65
N ILE A 95 -6.16 19.07 -13.78
CA ILE A 95 -6.09 18.44 -15.09
C ILE A 95 -7.50 17.98 -15.49
N ASP A 96 -8.03 18.59 -16.55
CA ASP A 96 -9.39 18.35 -17.01
C ASP A 96 -9.57 16.97 -17.67
N GLY A 97 -10.82 16.49 -17.70
CA GLY A 97 -11.19 15.31 -18.48
C GLY A 97 -10.91 15.47 -19.97
N GLY A 98 -10.50 14.37 -20.62
CA GLY A 98 -10.08 14.39 -22.03
C GLY A 98 -8.62 14.86 -22.23
N ALA A 99 -7.93 15.32 -21.19
CA ALA A 99 -6.51 15.70 -21.29
C ALA A 99 -5.63 14.49 -21.64
N ARG A 100 -4.65 14.74 -22.51
CA ARG A 100 -3.65 13.75 -22.92
C ARG A 100 -2.59 13.58 -21.84
N VAL A 101 -2.48 12.36 -21.31
CA VAL A 101 -1.54 11.99 -20.24
C VAL A 101 -0.56 10.95 -20.78
N LEU A 102 0.73 11.28 -20.77
CA LEU A 102 1.78 10.33 -21.14
C LEU A 102 1.86 9.22 -20.10
N VAL A 103 1.88 7.99 -20.56
CA VAL A 103 2.02 6.80 -19.70
C VAL A 103 3.39 6.17 -19.92
N VAL A 104 4.16 6.07 -18.85
CA VAL A 104 5.42 5.32 -18.79
C VAL A 104 5.29 4.26 -17.70
N GLY A 105 4.92 3.04 -18.09
CA GLY A 105 4.62 1.96 -17.17
C GLY A 105 3.70 0.90 -17.75
N GLY A 106 3.18 0.03 -16.90
CA GLY A 106 2.29 -1.07 -17.26
C GLY A 106 0.88 -0.63 -17.67
N PRO A 107 0.06 -1.55 -18.22
CA PRO A 107 -1.28 -1.26 -18.75
C PRO A 107 -2.28 -0.84 -17.66
N GLY A 108 -2.06 -1.19 -16.38
CA GLY A 108 -2.92 -0.74 -15.29
C GLY A 108 -3.01 0.79 -15.16
N ILE A 109 -1.99 1.52 -15.64
CA ILE A 109 -2.02 2.98 -15.66
C ILE A 109 -2.98 3.48 -16.74
N ASP A 110 -2.96 2.88 -17.94
CA ASP A 110 -3.87 3.24 -19.02
C ASP A 110 -5.33 3.06 -18.60
N ASP A 111 -5.62 1.94 -17.92
CA ASP A 111 -6.98 1.61 -17.48
C ASP A 111 -7.47 2.62 -16.43
N ALA A 112 -6.64 2.93 -15.42
CA ALA A 112 -6.98 3.91 -14.38
C ALA A 112 -7.19 5.32 -14.96
N LEU A 113 -6.38 5.72 -15.94
CA LEU A 113 -6.53 7.04 -16.59
C LEU A 113 -7.79 7.10 -17.45
N ARG A 114 -8.12 6.04 -18.22
CA ARG A 114 -9.37 5.98 -19.01
C ARG A 114 -10.59 5.99 -18.10
N GLU A 115 -10.59 5.22 -17.02
CA GLU A 115 -11.66 5.21 -16.02
C GLU A 115 -11.88 6.62 -15.43
N ALA A 116 -10.81 7.36 -15.20
CA ALA A 116 -10.88 8.75 -14.76
C ALA A 116 -11.21 9.75 -15.88
N GLY A 117 -11.41 9.30 -17.13
CA GLY A 117 -11.79 10.13 -18.27
C GLY A 117 -10.64 10.91 -18.92
N PHE A 118 -9.39 10.50 -18.72
CA PHE A 118 -8.22 11.01 -19.43
C PHE A 118 -7.97 10.23 -20.74
N GLU A 119 -7.15 10.82 -21.63
CA GLU A 119 -6.62 10.17 -22.82
C GLU A 119 -5.17 9.70 -22.56
N PRO A 120 -4.94 8.41 -22.22
CA PRO A 120 -3.58 7.91 -22.07
C PRO A 120 -2.91 7.79 -23.43
N VAL A 121 -1.66 8.28 -23.51
CA VAL A 121 -0.82 8.21 -24.70
C VAL A 121 0.54 7.61 -24.36
N ARG A 122 1.19 6.93 -25.32
CA ARG A 122 2.50 6.29 -25.16
C ARG A 122 3.64 7.07 -25.77
N GLU A 123 3.33 8.09 -26.55
CA GLU A 123 4.29 8.99 -27.16
C GLU A 123 4.04 10.41 -26.69
N ASP A 124 5.12 11.09 -26.35
CA ASP A 124 5.05 12.47 -25.98
C ASP A 124 4.88 13.37 -27.22
N GLY A 125 4.18 14.49 -27.05
CA GLY A 125 3.89 15.39 -28.17
C GLY A 125 2.98 16.55 -27.77
N PRO A 126 2.52 17.32 -28.76
CA PRO A 126 1.62 18.45 -28.51
C PRO A 126 0.36 18.03 -27.74
N GLY A 127 0.01 18.84 -26.73
CA GLY A 127 -1.18 18.61 -25.91
C GLY A 127 -1.00 17.58 -24.78
N VAL A 128 0.17 16.97 -24.61
CA VAL A 128 0.48 16.18 -23.40
C VAL A 128 0.73 17.18 -22.25
N VAL A 129 -0.11 17.12 -21.23
CA VAL A 129 -0.08 18.04 -20.08
C VAL A 129 0.44 17.39 -18.80
N ALA A 130 0.43 16.07 -18.75
CA ALA A 130 0.91 15.30 -17.60
C ALA A 130 1.59 14.01 -18.04
N LEU A 131 2.43 13.48 -17.12
CA LEU A 131 3.09 12.19 -17.20
C LEU A 131 2.70 11.39 -15.95
N VAL A 132 2.23 10.15 -16.14
CA VAL A 132 2.12 9.16 -15.06
C VAL A 132 3.14 8.06 -15.30
N GLN A 133 4.07 7.92 -14.33
CA GLN A 133 5.14 6.93 -14.37
C GLN A 133 4.93 5.86 -13.29
N GLY A 134 4.97 4.60 -13.69
CA GLY A 134 4.85 3.46 -12.80
C GLY A 134 5.62 2.25 -13.32
N PHE A 135 5.62 1.16 -12.56
CA PHE A 135 6.29 -0.06 -12.98
C PHE A 135 5.65 -0.65 -14.25
N GLY A 136 6.50 -1.11 -15.14
CA GLY A 136 6.13 -1.89 -16.33
C GLY A 136 7.28 -2.84 -16.68
N PRO A 137 7.02 -4.15 -16.83
CA PRO A 137 8.09 -5.13 -17.09
C PRO A 137 8.79 -4.92 -18.43
N ASP A 138 8.13 -4.30 -19.39
CA ASP A 138 8.62 -4.09 -20.76
C ASP A 138 9.17 -2.66 -20.99
N LEU A 139 9.42 -1.88 -19.94
CA LEU A 139 9.94 -0.52 -20.05
C LEU A 139 11.32 -0.51 -20.71
N ARG A 140 11.46 0.36 -21.71
CA ARG A 140 12.69 0.54 -22.48
C ARG A 140 13.28 1.92 -22.20
N TRP A 141 14.56 2.10 -22.53
CA TRP A 141 15.20 3.40 -22.47
C TRP A 141 14.41 4.49 -23.23
N ALA A 142 13.84 4.13 -24.40
CA ALA A 142 13.04 5.07 -25.20
C ALA A 142 11.81 5.62 -24.44
N ASP A 143 11.18 4.80 -23.60
CA ASP A 143 10.02 5.19 -22.81
C ASP A 143 10.43 6.20 -21.70
N LEU A 144 11.58 5.98 -21.07
CA LEU A 144 12.17 6.93 -20.10
C LEU A 144 12.61 8.24 -20.78
N ALA A 145 13.09 8.18 -22.01
CA ALA A 145 13.43 9.38 -22.78
C ALA A 145 12.16 10.21 -23.09
N GLN A 146 11.04 9.58 -23.47
CA GLN A 146 9.75 10.26 -23.64
C GLN A 146 9.30 10.94 -22.33
N ALA A 147 9.44 10.25 -21.19
CA ALA A 147 9.16 10.85 -19.87
C ALA A 147 10.00 12.10 -19.65
N ALA A 148 11.31 12.02 -19.88
CA ALA A 148 12.22 13.16 -19.69
C ALA A 148 11.86 14.35 -20.60
N TYR A 149 11.49 14.10 -21.85
CA TYR A 149 11.05 15.16 -22.76
C TYR A 149 9.76 15.82 -22.32
N ALA A 150 8.77 15.06 -21.87
CA ALA A 150 7.52 15.61 -21.33
C ALA A 150 7.77 16.48 -20.10
N VAL A 151 8.61 16.01 -19.15
CA VAL A 151 8.99 16.76 -17.94
C VAL A 151 9.70 18.07 -18.30
N GLN A 152 10.63 18.04 -19.26
CA GLN A 152 11.34 19.24 -19.71
C GLN A 152 10.43 20.26 -20.40
N ARG A 153 9.34 19.80 -21.03
CA ARG A 153 8.30 20.68 -21.60
C ARG A 153 7.30 21.22 -20.57
N GLY A 154 7.43 20.83 -19.31
CA GLY A 154 6.59 21.32 -18.21
C GLY A 154 5.36 20.46 -17.92
N ALA A 155 5.27 19.24 -18.44
CA ALA A 155 4.23 18.31 -18.04
C ALA A 155 4.27 18.04 -16.52
N MET A 156 3.09 17.96 -15.90
CA MET A 156 2.97 17.52 -14.49
C MET A 156 3.40 16.07 -14.39
N TRP A 157 4.38 15.80 -13.55
CA TRP A 157 4.94 14.46 -13.42
C TRP A 157 4.48 13.76 -12.12
N VAL A 158 3.72 12.70 -12.25
CA VAL A 158 3.22 11.88 -11.14
C VAL A 158 3.83 10.49 -11.21
N ALA A 159 4.45 10.04 -10.12
CA ALA A 159 4.91 8.66 -9.97
C ALA A 159 3.92 7.84 -9.13
N THR A 160 3.59 6.63 -9.59
CA THR A 160 2.65 5.75 -8.88
C THR A 160 3.22 5.19 -7.57
N ASN A 161 4.54 5.05 -7.47
CA ASN A 161 5.28 4.69 -6.25
C ASN A 161 6.76 5.05 -6.42
N ALA A 162 7.52 4.98 -5.32
CA ALA A 162 8.96 5.25 -5.28
C ALA A 162 9.79 4.02 -4.87
N ASP A 163 9.25 2.83 -5.00
CA ASP A 163 9.91 1.58 -4.62
C ASP A 163 11.19 1.40 -5.46
N LEU A 164 12.36 1.46 -4.80
CA LEU A 164 13.66 1.38 -5.50
C LEU A 164 13.94 -0.01 -6.05
N THR A 165 13.42 -1.04 -5.40
CA THR A 165 13.63 -2.43 -5.77
C THR A 165 12.32 -3.18 -5.91
N LEU A 166 12.33 -4.23 -6.71
CA LEU A 166 11.24 -5.18 -6.88
C LEU A 166 11.77 -6.59 -6.59
N PRO A 167 11.26 -7.30 -5.58
CA PRO A 167 11.60 -8.70 -5.36
C PRO A 167 11.09 -9.57 -6.52
N THR A 168 11.98 -10.43 -7.05
CA THR A 168 11.67 -11.42 -8.07
C THR A 168 12.18 -12.79 -7.64
N ALA A 169 11.84 -13.84 -8.37
CA ALA A 169 12.36 -15.19 -8.12
C ALA A 169 13.89 -15.30 -8.29
N GLU A 170 14.49 -14.39 -9.07
CA GLU A 170 15.94 -14.37 -9.37
C GLU A 170 16.71 -13.43 -8.42
N GLY A 171 16.02 -12.59 -7.63
CA GLY A 171 16.64 -11.62 -6.72
C GLY A 171 15.96 -10.25 -6.77
N LEU A 172 16.66 -9.21 -6.30
CA LEU A 172 16.15 -7.83 -6.32
C LEU A 172 16.39 -7.20 -7.70
N ALA A 173 15.31 -6.85 -8.38
CA ALA A 173 15.34 -6.07 -9.62
C ALA A 173 15.08 -4.57 -9.33
N PRO A 174 15.43 -3.65 -10.27
CA PRO A 174 15.04 -2.24 -10.16
C PRO A 174 13.52 -2.07 -10.14
N GLY A 175 13.01 -1.37 -9.13
CA GLY A 175 11.62 -0.96 -9.03
C GLY A 175 11.34 0.36 -9.77
N ASN A 176 10.09 0.84 -9.71
CA ASN A 176 9.71 2.11 -10.35
C ASN A 176 10.53 3.30 -9.85
N GLY A 177 10.85 3.35 -8.55
CA GLY A 177 11.68 4.42 -7.98
C GLY A 177 13.04 4.56 -8.65
N SER A 178 13.68 3.44 -9.04
CA SER A 178 14.93 3.48 -9.81
C SER A 178 14.74 4.08 -11.21
N MET A 179 13.61 3.80 -11.85
CA MET A 179 13.27 4.41 -13.16
C MET A 179 12.90 5.90 -13.01
N VAL A 180 12.24 6.27 -11.92
CA VAL A 180 11.97 7.68 -11.56
C VAL A 180 13.28 8.43 -11.39
N LEU A 181 14.26 7.87 -10.67
CA LEU A 181 15.58 8.49 -10.49
C LEU A 181 16.33 8.64 -11.82
N ALA A 182 16.17 7.70 -12.76
CA ALA A 182 16.78 7.84 -14.10
C ALA A 182 16.23 9.06 -14.85
N VAL A 183 14.91 9.29 -14.81
CA VAL A 183 14.26 10.48 -15.40
C VAL A 183 14.66 11.75 -14.63
N ALA A 184 14.69 11.69 -13.29
CA ALA A 184 15.07 12.82 -12.45
C ALA A 184 16.51 13.27 -12.72
N ASN A 185 17.44 12.34 -12.87
CA ASN A 185 18.84 12.67 -13.22
C ASN A 185 18.96 13.33 -14.60
N ALA A 186 18.13 12.94 -15.57
CA ALA A 186 18.14 13.52 -16.90
C ALA A 186 17.49 14.92 -16.96
N THR A 187 16.54 15.21 -16.07
CA THR A 187 15.72 16.44 -16.10
C THR A 187 16.10 17.46 -15.03
N GLY A 188 16.82 17.04 -13.99
CA GLY A 188 17.08 17.86 -12.80
C GLY A 188 15.83 18.09 -11.92
N ARG A 189 14.75 17.37 -12.16
CA ARG A 189 13.47 17.49 -11.41
C ARG A 189 13.06 16.15 -10.84
N MET A 190 12.44 16.19 -9.67
CA MET A 190 11.71 15.04 -9.09
C MET A 190 10.23 15.10 -9.52
N PRO A 191 9.47 14.00 -9.39
CA PRO A 191 8.03 14.03 -9.58
C PRO A 191 7.36 15.12 -8.74
N ASP A 192 6.32 15.72 -9.28
CA ASP A 192 5.49 16.68 -8.55
C ASP A 192 4.71 15.97 -7.42
N ALA A 193 4.42 14.68 -7.61
CA ALA A 193 3.85 13.82 -6.58
C ALA A 193 4.25 12.35 -6.76
N ILE A 194 4.29 11.65 -5.63
CA ILE A 194 4.26 10.19 -5.54
C ILE A 194 2.92 9.85 -4.91
N THR A 195 2.15 8.95 -5.52
CA THR A 195 0.76 8.69 -5.07
C THR A 195 0.59 7.37 -4.35
N GLY A 196 1.56 6.46 -4.48
CA GLY A 196 1.59 5.20 -3.76
C GLY A 196 2.05 5.34 -2.29
N LYS A 197 1.80 4.32 -1.50
CA LYS A 197 2.31 4.20 -0.13
C LYS A 197 3.84 4.44 -0.10
N PRO A 198 4.40 5.18 0.86
CA PRO A 198 3.80 5.67 2.11
C PRO A 198 3.05 7.00 2.02
N GLU A 199 2.82 7.55 0.82
CA GLU A 199 2.02 8.74 0.72
C GLU A 199 0.55 8.44 1.08
N PRO A 200 -0.14 9.34 1.83
CA PRO A 200 -1.45 9.03 2.42
C PRO A 200 -2.59 8.96 1.39
N LEU A 201 -2.35 9.42 0.16
CA LEU A 201 -3.41 9.62 -0.83
C LEU A 201 -4.20 8.33 -1.12
N LEU A 202 -3.53 7.17 -1.28
CA LEU A 202 -4.24 5.92 -1.55
C LEU A 202 -5.15 5.50 -0.41
N MET A 203 -4.71 5.67 0.83
CA MET A 203 -5.51 5.36 2.03
C MET A 203 -6.72 6.29 2.13
N GLN A 204 -6.54 7.59 1.83
CA GLN A 204 -7.61 8.58 1.80
C GLN A 204 -8.63 8.30 0.69
N VAL A 205 -8.15 7.93 -0.52
CA VAL A 205 -9.02 7.53 -1.63
C VAL A 205 -9.83 6.29 -1.26
N ALA A 206 -9.20 5.30 -0.62
CA ALA A 206 -9.86 4.09 -0.16
C ALA A 206 -10.96 4.41 0.87
N ALA A 207 -10.63 5.15 1.91
CA ALA A 207 -11.59 5.53 2.95
C ALA A 207 -12.77 6.31 2.35
N GLN A 208 -12.51 7.27 1.47
CA GLN A 208 -13.55 8.05 0.81
C GLN A 208 -14.45 7.19 -0.08
N ARG A 209 -13.84 6.33 -0.93
CA ARG A 209 -14.58 5.47 -1.88
C ARG A 209 -15.47 4.48 -1.16
N TRP A 210 -15.00 3.93 -0.05
CA TRP A 210 -15.75 2.93 0.73
C TRP A 210 -16.57 3.52 1.87
N GLY A 211 -16.59 4.85 2.04
CA GLY A 211 -17.38 5.55 3.07
C GLY A 211 -16.91 5.31 4.49
N LEU A 212 -15.63 4.96 4.68
CA LEU A 212 -15.05 4.65 5.98
C LEU A 212 -14.65 5.92 6.74
N GLN A 213 -15.02 5.99 8.02
CA GLN A 213 -14.68 7.09 8.92
C GLN A 213 -13.57 6.71 9.90
N ARG A 214 -13.49 5.43 10.23
CA ARG A 214 -12.50 4.87 11.14
C ARG A 214 -11.99 3.52 10.63
N PRO A 215 -11.27 3.49 9.51
CA PRO A 215 -10.69 2.25 9.01
C PRO A 215 -9.47 1.83 9.84
N LEU A 216 -9.17 0.51 9.82
CA LEU A 216 -7.88 -0.03 10.24
C LEU A 216 -7.07 -0.38 9.00
N VAL A 217 -5.83 0.12 8.92
CA VAL A 217 -4.89 -0.21 7.84
C VAL A 217 -4.07 -1.43 8.23
N LEU A 218 -4.02 -2.44 7.36
CA LEU A 218 -3.27 -3.68 7.56
C LEU A 218 -2.15 -3.78 6.55
N GLY A 219 -0.93 -4.02 7.03
CA GLY A 219 0.23 -4.18 6.16
C GLY A 219 1.34 -4.99 6.82
N ASP A 220 2.30 -5.41 6.02
CA ASP A 220 3.47 -6.17 6.44
C ASP A 220 4.77 -5.34 6.41
N ARG A 221 4.68 -4.08 5.93
CA ARG A 221 5.82 -3.19 5.77
C ARG A 221 5.66 -1.90 6.56
N ILE A 222 6.68 -1.60 7.37
CA ILE A 222 6.74 -0.36 8.16
C ILE A 222 6.87 0.86 7.25
N ASP A 223 7.76 0.79 6.26
CA ASP A 223 8.14 1.91 5.39
C ASP A 223 7.07 2.33 4.38
N THR A 224 6.09 1.49 4.12
CA THR A 224 4.98 1.78 3.19
C THR A 224 3.62 1.78 3.87
N ASP A 225 3.20 0.67 4.45
CA ASP A 225 1.84 0.48 4.95
C ASP A 225 1.59 1.21 6.26
N ILE A 226 2.49 0.99 7.22
CA ILE A 226 2.36 1.59 8.55
C ILE A 226 2.55 3.10 8.46
N ARG A 227 3.62 3.53 7.81
CA ARG A 227 3.86 4.96 7.59
C ARG A 227 2.74 5.62 6.80
N GLY A 228 2.23 4.96 5.74
CA GLY A 228 1.12 5.47 4.94
C GLY A 228 -0.18 5.59 5.72
N GLY A 229 -0.53 4.58 6.52
CA GLY A 229 -1.69 4.61 7.41
C GLY A 229 -1.57 5.70 8.47
N ASN A 230 -0.42 5.80 9.14
CA ASN A 230 -0.17 6.83 10.15
C ASN A 230 -0.21 8.25 9.55
N ARG A 231 0.38 8.46 8.36
CA ARG A 231 0.29 9.75 7.63
C ARG A 231 -1.13 10.10 7.21
N ALA A 232 -1.96 9.09 6.96
CA ALA A 232 -3.39 9.28 6.69
C ALA A 232 -4.23 9.53 7.96
N GLY A 233 -3.62 9.47 9.16
CA GLY A 233 -4.30 9.61 10.44
C GLY A 233 -5.14 8.40 10.83
N MET A 234 -4.81 7.21 10.32
CA MET A 234 -5.52 5.97 10.54
C MET A 234 -4.73 5.05 11.49
N ASP A 235 -5.45 4.27 12.30
CA ASP A 235 -4.85 3.19 13.09
C ASP A 235 -4.29 2.10 12.16
N THR A 236 -3.19 1.47 12.59
CA THR A 236 -2.45 0.50 11.75
C THR A 236 -2.23 -0.83 12.49
N LEU A 237 -2.29 -1.93 11.75
CA LEU A 237 -1.94 -3.27 12.20
C LEU A 237 -0.78 -3.80 11.34
N LEU A 238 0.39 -3.94 11.95
CA LEU A 238 1.54 -4.61 11.34
C LEU A 238 1.38 -6.12 11.52
N VAL A 239 1.40 -6.88 10.42
CA VAL A 239 1.45 -8.35 10.45
C VAL A 239 2.83 -8.86 10.06
N LEU A 240 3.29 -9.92 10.73
CA LEU A 240 4.63 -10.49 10.52
C LEU A 240 4.60 -11.65 9.51
N THR A 241 3.67 -11.58 8.58
CA THR A 241 3.52 -12.60 7.53
C THR A 241 4.30 -12.28 6.26
N GLY A 242 4.92 -11.12 6.17
CA GLY A 242 5.60 -10.64 4.95
C GLY A 242 7.05 -10.23 5.16
N VAL A 243 7.36 -8.96 4.90
CA VAL A 243 8.73 -8.41 4.85
C VAL A 243 9.29 -8.09 6.23
N THR A 244 8.47 -7.50 7.12
CA THR A 244 8.94 -7.07 8.44
C THR A 244 9.20 -8.25 9.36
N ASP A 245 10.39 -8.31 9.93
CA ASP A 245 10.81 -9.31 10.91
C ASP A 245 10.85 -8.75 12.35
N LEU A 246 11.14 -9.62 13.31
CA LEU A 246 11.19 -9.27 14.73
C LEU A 246 12.34 -8.30 15.08
N ASP A 247 13.43 -8.31 14.33
CA ASP A 247 14.56 -7.40 14.57
C ASP A 247 14.17 -5.98 14.15
N GLN A 248 13.46 -5.84 13.03
CA GLN A 248 12.89 -4.57 12.57
C GLN A 248 11.84 -4.05 13.55
N VAL A 249 10.97 -4.93 14.08
CA VAL A 249 10.02 -4.56 15.14
C VAL A 249 10.75 -4.06 16.39
N GLY A 250 11.85 -4.70 16.79
CA GLY A 250 12.67 -4.25 17.90
C GLY A 250 13.26 -2.84 17.72
N ALA A 251 13.58 -2.47 16.48
CA ALA A 251 14.10 -1.16 16.14
C ALA A 251 13.04 -0.03 16.21
N LEU A 252 11.76 -0.36 16.25
CA LEU A 252 10.66 0.62 16.31
C LEU A 252 10.65 1.46 17.59
N VAL A 253 11.33 1.02 18.63
CA VAL A 253 11.47 1.79 19.90
C VAL A 253 12.06 3.17 19.63
N ASP A 254 13.07 3.24 18.77
CA ASP A 254 13.77 4.46 18.40
C ASP A 254 13.23 5.09 17.10
N ALA A 255 12.22 4.47 16.49
CA ALA A 255 11.66 4.94 15.22
C ALA A 255 10.78 6.19 15.41
N PRO A 256 10.66 7.03 14.37
CA PRO A 256 9.74 8.16 14.39
C PRO A 256 8.28 7.70 14.56
N PRO A 257 7.40 8.54 15.12
CA PRO A 257 5.99 8.16 15.36
C PRO A 257 5.25 7.64 14.13
N GLU A 258 5.58 8.15 12.95
CA GLU A 258 4.95 7.71 11.68
C GLU A 258 5.29 6.26 11.31
N ASP A 259 6.32 5.67 11.87
CA ASP A 259 6.74 4.29 11.62
C ASP A 259 6.22 3.31 12.68
N ARG A 260 5.58 3.82 13.76
CA ARG A 260 5.10 2.99 14.87
C ARG A 260 3.69 2.51 14.61
N PRO A 261 3.46 1.19 14.47
CA PRO A 261 2.11 0.65 14.28
C PRO A 261 1.27 0.80 15.56
N THR A 262 -0.05 0.97 15.41
CA THR A 262 -0.99 0.94 16.53
C THR A 262 -1.05 -0.45 17.15
N TYR A 263 -0.97 -1.49 16.31
CA TYR A 263 -1.00 -2.91 16.71
C TYR A 263 0.05 -3.70 15.94
N ILE A 264 0.53 -4.79 16.57
CA ILE A 264 1.40 -5.77 15.93
C ILE A 264 0.81 -7.16 16.16
N ALA A 265 0.78 -7.98 15.11
CA ALA A 265 0.32 -9.35 15.20
C ALA A 265 1.13 -10.28 14.30
N HIS A 266 1.09 -11.57 14.57
CA HIS A 266 1.69 -12.56 13.68
C HIS A 266 0.97 -12.62 12.34
N ASP A 267 -0.38 -12.70 12.38
CA ASP A 267 -1.22 -12.82 11.20
C ASP A 267 -2.61 -12.20 11.44
N LEU A 268 -3.50 -12.33 10.45
CA LEU A 268 -4.83 -11.71 10.46
C LEU A 268 -5.81 -12.30 11.47
N ARG A 269 -5.49 -13.41 12.14
CA ARG A 269 -6.34 -13.95 13.25
C ARG A 269 -6.50 -12.94 14.37
N ALA A 270 -5.54 -12.02 14.53
CA ALA A 270 -5.64 -10.93 15.50
C ALA A 270 -6.93 -10.10 15.38
N LEU A 271 -7.53 -10.01 14.19
CA LEU A 271 -8.79 -9.29 13.97
C LEU A 271 -9.96 -9.89 14.75
N MET A 272 -9.92 -11.19 15.02
CA MET A 272 -10.97 -11.97 15.68
C MET A 272 -10.84 -11.99 17.22
N HIS A 273 -9.74 -11.48 17.75
CA HIS A 273 -9.43 -11.52 19.18
C HIS A 273 -9.37 -10.10 19.77
N PRO A 274 -9.57 -9.97 21.09
CA PRO A 274 -9.38 -8.68 21.77
C PRO A 274 -7.96 -8.14 21.56
N ALA A 275 -7.86 -6.86 21.24
CA ALA A 275 -6.56 -6.22 21.13
C ALA A 275 -5.93 -6.02 22.50
N SER A 276 -4.80 -6.64 22.76
CA SER A 276 -3.89 -6.13 23.77
C SER A 276 -3.09 -4.98 23.14
N ARG A 277 -3.35 -3.76 23.57
CA ARG A 277 -2.81 -2.52 23.00
C ARG A 277 -1.32 -2.34 23.13
N SER A 278 -0.59 -3.21 23.86
CA SER A 278 0.57 -2.71 24.53
C SER A 278 1.91 -3.37 24.17
N LEU A 279 2.07 -4.00 23.04
CA LEU A 279 3.42 -4.48 22.68
C LEU A 279 4.46 -3.35 22.56
N LEU A 280 4.04 -2.13 22.22
CA LEU A 280 4.96 -0.98 22.11
C LEU A 280 4.84 0.05 23.24
N ALA A 281 3.69 0.17 23.90
CA ALA A 281 3.52 1.18 24.98
C ALA A 281 4.30 0.80 26.26
N ASP A 282 4.47 -0.49 26.55
CA ASP A 282 5.15 -0.97 27.75
C ASP A 282 6.68 -1.07 27.60
N VAL A 283 7.21 -0.76 26.40
CA VAL A 283 8.63 -1.03 26.06
C VAL A 283 9.48 0.24 25.93
N THR A 284 8.89 1.41 26.08
CA THR A 284 9.64 2.68 26.08
C THR A 284 10.44 2.82 27.37
N GLY A 285 11.73 2.49 27.31
CA GLY A 285 12.69 2.70 28.40
C GLY A 285 13.67 1.57 28.71
N GLU A 286 13.65 0.46 27.97
CA GLU A 286 14.54 -0.68 28.22
C GLU A 286 15.57 -0.92 27.09
N SER A 287 16.64 -1.67 27.37
CA SER A 287 17.68 -1.99 26.36
C SER A 287 17.14 -2.91 25.26
N GLY A 288 17.65 -2.77 24.02
CA GLY A 288 17.12 -3.47 22.83
C GLY A 288 17.07 -5.01 22.94
N GLU A 289 18.01 -5.63 23.69
CA GLU A 289 18.04 -7.09 23.87
C GLU A 289 16.91 -7.61 24.78
N ASP A 290 16.55 -6.83 25.78
CA ASP A 290 15.44 -7.17 26.68
C ASP A 290 14.08 -6.93 26.01
N LEU A 291 14.00 -5.92 25.14
CA LEU A 291 12.83 -5.62 24.32
C LEU A 291 12.47 -6.78 23.39
N LEU A 292 13.42 -7.26 22.58
CA LEU A 292 13.22 -8.39 21.68
C LEU A 292 12.80 -9.66 22.45
N SER A 293 13.39 -9.88 23.63
CA SER A 293 13.04 -10.99 24.48
C SER A 293 11.64 -10.85 25.06
N ARG A 294 11.20 -9.65 25.41
CA ARG A 294 9.82 -9.39 25.90
C ARG A 294 8.80 -9.44 24.76
N LEU A 295 9.10 -8.83 23.61
CA LEU A 295 8.28 -8.95 22.41
C LEU A 295 8.10 -10.41 22.02
N ARG A 296 9.17 -11.18 21.96
CA ARG A 296 9.12 -12.62 21.69
C ARG A 296 8.27 -13.37 22.71
N ARG A 297 8.39 -13.05 24.01
CA ARG A 297 7.55 -13.65 25.06
C ARG A 297 6.09 -13.25 24.93
N SER A 298 5.81 -11.97 24.75
CA SER A 298 4.43 -11.47 24.61
C SER A 298 3.75 -11.98 23.33
N LEU A 299 4.51 -12.04 22.23
CA LEU A 299 4.04 -12.61 20.98
C LEU A 299 3.81 -14.13 21.15
N ALA A 300 4.77 -14.87 21.73
CA ALA A 300 4.62 -16.30 21.98
C ALA A 300 3.45 -16.61 22.93
N GLN A 301 3.16 -15.76 23.88
CA GLN A 301 2.02 -15.91 24.80
C GLN A 301 0.70 -15.59 24.08
N ALA A 302 0.67 -14.56 23.22
CA ALA A 302 -0.50 -14.23 22.41
C ALA A 302 -0.80 -15.29 21.32
N TRP A 303 0.19 -16.15 21.01
CA TRP A 303 0.06 -17.20 19.97
C TRP A 303 -0.13 -18.61 20.54
N ALA A 304 -0.03 -18.78 21.86
CA ALA A 304 -0.24 -20.08 22.52
C ALA A 304 -1.70 -20.34 22.89
N ASP A 305 -2.54 -19.32 22.87
CA ASP A 305 -3.97 -19.35 23.09
C ASP A 305 -4.73 -19.38 21.76
#